data_d99796e57b80179d883206e2397d5680
#
_entry.id   d99796e57b80179d883206e2397d5680
#
_cell.length_a   1.000
_cell.length_b   1.000
_cell.length_c   1.000
_cell.angle_alpha   90.00
_cell.angle_beta   90.00
_cell.angle_gamma   90.00
#
_symmetry.space_group_name_H-M   'P 1'
#
loop_
_entity.id
_entity.type
_entity.pdbx_description
1 polymer ?
#
loop_
_entity_poly.entity_id
_entity_poly.type
_entity_poly.pdbx_seq_one_letter_code
_entity_poly.pdbx_strand_id
1 'polypeptide(L)'
;MAPVTGIDHVVINATDLEATCAFYDRLFGITTHAEYAKEGKVLVRQVAIGGAVLSIHQQGNGVELVARHPTVGGGDICFRWDGNIQSAIDLLKRNGIAIIAGPARRRTADGKPGKSVYFRDIDDNLLELMAAD
;
A
#
# COMPACT_ATOMS: atom_id res chain seq x y z
N MET A 1 20.70 -4.89 -21.32
CA MET A 1 19.71 -4.03 -20.66
C MET A 1 18.32 -4.30 -21.23
N ALA A 2 17.37 -4.61 -20.40
CA ALA A 2 16.00 -4.83 -20.83
C ALA A 2 15.28 -3.49 -20.98
N PRO A 3 14.32 -3.37 -21.93
CA PRO A 3 13.52 -2.15 -22.08
C PRO A 3 12.42 -1.98 -21.01
N VAL A 4 12.47 -2.71 -19.90
CA VAL A 4 11.58 -2.52 -18.77
C VAL A 4 11.99 -1.26 -18.03
N THR A 5 11.05 -0.35 -17.79
CA THR A 5 11.32 0.95 -17.19
C THR A 5 10.98 1.03 -15.71
N GLY A 6 10.25 0.04 -15.19
CA GLY A 6 9.87 -0.01 -13.78
C GLY A 6 8.66 -0.91 -13.57
N ILE A 7 8.11 -0.84 -12.37
CA ILE A 7 6.85 -1.49 -12.03
C ILE A 7 5.73 -0.51 -12.34
N ASP A 8 4.74 -0.93 -13.15
CA ASP A 8 3.57 -0.10 -13.47
C ASP A 8 2.61 -0.04 -12.28
N HIS A 9 2.21 -1.19 -11.79
CA HIS A 9 1.37 -1.31 -10.58
C HIS A 9 1.55 -2.68 -9.95
N VAL A 10 1.15 -2.80 -8.70
CA VAL A 10 1.09 -4.07 -7.97
C VAL A 10 -0.32 -4.27 -7.44
N VAL A 11 -0.68 -5.52 -7.15
CA VAL A 11 -2.02 -5.89 -6.69
C VAL A 11 -1.97 -6.32 -5.24
N ILE A 12 -2.93 -5.85 -4.45
CA ILE A 12 -3.28 -6.45 -3.16
C ILE A 12 -4.73 -6.91 -3.20
N ASN A 13 -5.04 -7.91 -2.39
CA ASN A 13 -6.38 -8.46 -2.29
C ASN A 13 -7.04 -7.98 -1.00
N ALA A 14 -8.29 -7.57 -1.09
CA ALA A 14 -9.02 -6.98 0.03
C ALA A 14 -10.27 -7.80 0.35
N THR A 15 -10.53 -7.98 1.64
CA THR A 15 -11.78 -8.56 2.11
C THR A 15 -12.95 -7.64 1.74
N ASP A 16 -12.76 -6.32 1.88
CA ASP A 16 -13.71 -5.28 1.54
C ASP A 16 -12.97 -4.14 0.84
N LEU A 17 -13.12 -4.07 -0.49
CA LEU A 17 -12.40 -3.10 -1.31
C LEU A 17 -12.65 -1.66 -0.86
N GLU A 18 -13.90 -1.31 -0.56
CA GLU A 18 -14.23 0.06 -0.15
C GLU A 18 -13.59 0.42 1.19
N ALA A 19 -13.60 -0.50 2.15
CA ALA A 19 -12.96 -0.27 3.45
C ALA A 19 -11.44 -0.13 3.31
N THR A 20 -10.83 -0.92 2.45
CA THR A 20 -9.39 -0.82 2.16
C THR A 20 -9.05 0.51 1.51
N CYS A 21 -9.82 0.95 0.52
CA CYS A 21 -9.61 2.25 -0.10
C CYS A 21 -9.75 3.39 0.91
N ALA A 22 -10.75 3.33 1.79
CA ALA A 22 -10.95 4.33 2.84
C ALA A 22 -9.76 4.40 3.79
N PHE A 23 -9.18 3.25 4.15
CA PHE A 23 -7.99 3.19 5.00
C PHE A 23 -6.79 3.91 4.35
N TYR A 24 -6.48 3.56 3.11
CA TYR A 24 -5.34 4.18 2.41
C TYR A 24 -5.57 5.65 2.11
N ASP A 25 -6.81 6.05 1.81
CA ASP A 25 -7.14 7.44 1.58
C ASP A 25 -6.96 8.29 2.84
N ARG A 26 -7.42 7.77 3.98
CA ARG A 26 -7.29 8.48 5.26
C ARG A 26 -5.82 8.69 5.64
N LEU A 27 -4.95 7.69 5.39
CA LEU A 27 -3.54 7.79 5.75
C LEU A 27 -2.72 8.61 4.77
N PHE A 28 -2.91 8.38 3.48
CA PHE A 28 -1.97 8.87 2.47
C PHE A 28 -2.60 9.81 1.45
N GLY A 29 -3.93 9.86 1.40
CA GLY A 29 -4.63 10.46 0.27
C GLY A 29 -4.41 9.61 -0.98
N ILE A 30 -5.49 9.20 -1.64
CA ILE A 30 -5.41 8.43 -2.87
C ILE A 30 -6.22 9.10 -3.95
N THR A 31 -5.88 8.80 -5.22
CA THR A 31 -6.67 9.21 -6.37
C THR A 31 -7.04 7.95 -7.14
N THR A 32 -8.32 7.78 -7.42
CA THR A 32 -8.76 6.67 -8.26
C THR A 32 -8.25 6.88 -9.68
N HIS A 33 -7.50 5.91 -10.19
CA HIS A 33 -6.90 5.92 -11.51
C HIS A 33 -7.78 5.18 -12.52
N ALA A 34 -8.31 4.03 -12.15
CA ALA A 34 -9.19 3.20 -12.97
C ALA A 34 -10.00 2.27 -12.09
N GLU A 35 -11.15 1.82 -12.61
CA GLU A 35 -12.04 0.89 -11.92
C GLU A 35 -12.56 -0.16 -12.88
N TYR A 36 -12.78 -1.38 -12.37
CA TYR A 36 -13.57 -2.40 -13.04
C TYR A 36 -14.77 -2.72 -12.14
N ALA A 37 -15.97 -2.53 -12.70
CA ALA A 37 -17.21 -2.79 -11.99
C ALA A 37 -18.06 -3.81 -12.75
N LYS A 38 -18.84 -4.58 -12.02
CA LYS A 38 -19.78 -5.54 -12.58
C LYS A 38 -21.05 -5.48 -11.74
N GLU A 39 -22.20 -5.33 -12.42
CA GLU A 39 -23.51 -5.27 -11.76
C GLU A 39 -23.57 -4.18 -10.68
N GLY A 40 -22.98 -3.02 -10.98
CA GLY A 40 -22.97 -1.88 -10.08
C GLY A 40 -21.98 -1.97 -8.91
N LYS A 41 -21.19 -3.03 -8.84
CA LYS A 41 -20.21 -3.23 -7.77
C LYS A 41 -18.79 -3.12 -8.32
N VAL A 42 -17.96 -2.30 -7.69
CA VAL A 42 -16.54 -2.18 -8.03
C VAL A 42 -15.81 -3.41 -7.49
N LEU A 43 -15.12 -4.11 -8.39
CA LEU A 43 -14.38 -5.33 -8.08
C LEU A 43 -12.87 -5.15 -8.11
N VAL A 44 -12.41 -4.13 -8.82
CA VAL A 44 -10.99 -3.73 -8.88
C VAL A 44 -10.95 -2.21 -8.90
N ARG A 45 -10.08 -1.63 -8.08
CA ARG A 45 -9.80 -0.20 -8.14
C ARG A 45 -8.31 0.03 -8.13
N GLN A 46 -7.82 0.74 -9.14
CA GLN A 46 -6.44 1.18 -9.17
C GLN A 46 -6.37 2.59 -8.59
N VAL A 47 -5.52 2.76 -7.60
CA VAL A 47 -5.37 4.03 -6.89
C VAL A 47 -3.93 4.51 -6.95
N ALA A 48 -3.77 5.81 -7.19
CA ALA A 48 -2.47 6.45 -7.11
C ALA A 48 -2.17 6.78 -5.66
N ILE A 49 -0.99 6.39 -5.21
CA ILE A 49 -0.44 6.72 -3.90
C ILE A 49 0.95 7.30 -4.17
N GLY A 50 1.11 8.63 -3.99
CA GLY A 50 2.33 9.29 -4.44
C GLY A 50 2.55 9.04 -5.92
N GLY A 51 3.76 8.67 -6.32
CA GLY A 51 4.13 8.37 -7.70
C GLY A 51 3.88 6.92 -8.13
N ALA A 52 3.24 6.11 -7.32
CA ALA A 52 3.00 4.68 -7.59
C ALA A 52 1.51 4.39 -7.73
N VAL A 53 1.19 3.25 -8.33
CA VAL A 53 -0.19 2.78 -8.48
C VAL A 53 -0.35 1.43 -7.78
N LEU A 54 -1.36 1.35 -6.93
CA LEU A 54 -1.77 0.13 -6.25
C LEU A 54 -3.11 -0.32 -6.81
N SER A 55 -3.21 -1.57 -7.26
CA SER A 55 -4.46 -2.15 -7.73
C SER A 55 -5.07 -2.98 -6.60
N ILE A 56 -6.25 -2.58 -6.16
CA ILE A 56 -6.96 -3.25 -5.06
C ILE A 56 -8.03 -4.14 -5.65
N HIS A 57 -7.91 -5.44 -5.41
CA HIS A 57 -8.84 -6.45 -5.90
C HIS A 57 -9.75 -6.89 -4.77
N GLN A 58 -11.06 -6.81 -4.99
CA GLN A 58 -12.02 -7.42 -4.09
C GLN A 58 -11.81 -8.93 -4.09
N GLN A 59 -11.71 -9.54 -2.92
CA GLN A 59 -11.60 -10.99 -2.80
C GLN A 59 -12.80 -11.65 -3.49
N GLY A 60 -12.51 -12.69 -4.29
CA GLY A 60 -13.56 -13.41 -4.99
C GLY A 60 -14.18 -12.64 -6.15
N ASN A 61 -13.45 -11.74 -6.78
CA ASN A 61 -13.96 -10.88 -7.86
C ASN A 61 -14.17 -11.59 -9.21
N GLY A 62 -13.78 -12.85 -9.32
CA GLY A 62 -13.97 -13.63 -10.56
C GLY A 62 -12.98 -13.33 -11.68
N VAL A 63 -12.00 -12.46 -11.47
CA VAL A 63 -10.94 -12.20 -12.46
C VAL A 63 -10.05 -13.42 -12.57
N GLU A 64 -9.85 -13.94 -13.80
CA GLU A 64 -9.09 -15.17 -14.04
C GLU A 64 -7.58 -14.95 -14.06
N LEU A 65 -7.14 -13.83 -14.64
CA LEU A 65 -5.72 -13.51 -14.75
C LEU A 65 -5.22 -12.85 -13.46
N VAL A 66 -4.90 -13.69 -12.51
CA VAL A 66 -4.38 -13.27 -11.19
C VAL A 66 -3.20 -14.15 -10.81
N ALA A 67 -2.55 -13.82 -9.70
CA ALA A 67 -1.51 -14.69 -9.14
C ALA A 67 -2.08 -16.07 -8.81
N ARG A 68 -1.24 -17.09 -8.77
CA ARG A 68 -1.66 -18.47 -8.48
C ARG A 68 -2.40 -18.57 -7.14
N HIS A 69 -1.94 -17.82 -6.15
CA HIS A 69 -2.52 -17.80 -4.80
C HIS A 69 -2.80 -16.35 -4.38
N PRO A 70 -3.82 -15.70 -4.98
CA PRO A 70 -4.19 -14.35 -4.57
C PRO A 70 -4.76 -14.42 -3.15
N THR A 71 -4.04 -13.85 -2.19
CA THR A 71 -4.33 -14.03 -0.76
C THR A 71 -4.50 -12.68 -0.08
N VAL A 72 -5.61 -12.52 0.64
CA VAL A 72 -5.82 -11.37 1.53
C VAL A 72 -4.74 -11.42 2.63
N GLY A 73 -4.11 -10.28 2.91
CA GLY A 73 -3.09 -10.20 3.95
C GLY A 73 -1.70 -10.69 3.53
N GLY A 74 -1.52 -11.02 2.24
CA GLY A 74 -0.23 -11.47 1.72
C GLY A 74 0.68 -10.36 1.22
N GLY A 75 0.28 -9.10 1.34
CA GLY A 75 1.08 -7.96 0.89
C GLY A 75 2.12 -7.55 1.92
N ASP A 76 3.24 -7.02 1.42
CA ASP A 76 4.33 -6.46 2.22
C ASP A 76 4.86 -5.28 1.41
N ILE A 77 4.54 -4.05 1.83
CA ILE A 77 4.77 -2.87 1.00
C ILE A 77 5.47 -1.80 1.83
N CYS A 78 6.56 -1.28 1.29
CA CYS A 78 7.25 -0.13 1.84
C CYS A 78 6.91 1.12 1.03
N PHE A 79 6.40 2.14 1.72
CA PHE A 79 6.12 3.45 1.15
C PHE A 79 7.24 4.41 1.53
N ARG A 80 7.67 5.21 0.58
CA ARG A 80 8.63 6.27 0.86
C ARG A 80 7.90 7.44 1.52
N TRP A 81 8.42 7.89 2.64
CA TRP A 81 7.89 9.03 3.39
C TRP A 81 8.71 10.27 3.12
N ASP A 82 8.05 11.37 2.79
CA ASP A 82 8.69 12.67 2.64
C ASP A 82 8.62 13.41 3.97
N GLY A 83 9.76 13.56 4.61
CA GLY A 83 9.89 14.16 5.94
C GLY A 83 10.67 13.25 6.88
N ASN A 84 10.77 13.64 8.15
CA ASN A 84 11.45 12.82 9.15
C ASN A 84 10.53 11.69 9.65
N ILE A 85 11.14 10.67 10.25
CA ILE A 85 10.38 9.50 10.71
C ILE A 85 9.38 9.86 11.82
N GLN A 86 9.66 10.90 12.61
CA GLN A 86 8.74 11.32 13.67
C GLN A 86 7.40 11.79 13.10
N SER A 87 7.42 12.49 11.97
CA SER A 87 6.17 12.93 11.32
C SER A 87 5.34 11.75 10.82
N ALA A 88 5.97 10.67 10.36
CA ALA A 88 5.28 9.43 10.01
C ALA A 88 4.67 8.76 11.25
N ILE A 89 5.42 8.69 12.34
CA ILE A 89 4.93 8.15 13.63
C ILE A 89 3.70 8.95 14.10
N ASP A 90 3.77 10.26 14.00
CA ASP A 90 2.67 11.14 14.42
C ASP A 90 1.41 10.90 13.59
N LEU A 91 1.56 10.69 12.28
CA LEU A 91 0.42 10.36 11.41
C LEU A 91 -0.26 9.08 11.87
N LEU A 92 0.51 8.03 12.11
CA LEU A 92 -0.03 6.74 12.54
C LEU A 92 -0.75 6.87 13.88
N LYS A 93 -0.16 7.58 14.84
CA LYS A 93 -0.77 7.82 16.16
C LYS A 93 -2.07 8.59 16.05
N ARG A 94 -2.11 9.65 15.23
CA ARG A 94 -3.33 10.45 15.03
C ARG A 94 -4.47 9.61 14.45
N ASN A 95 -4.16 8.57 13.69
CA ASN A 95 -5.14 7.67 13.10
C ASN A 95 -5.41 6.43 13.93
N GLY A 96 -4.87 6.36 15.15
CA GLY A 96 -5.09 5.22 16.05
C GLY A 96 -4.46 3.92 15.56
N ILE A 97 -3.41 3.99 14.75
CA ILE A 97 -2.75 2.81 14.18
C ILE A 97 -1.55 2.44 15.02
N ALA A 98 -1.52 1.18 15.46
CA ALA A 98 -0.41 0.65 16.25
C ALA A 98 0.84 0.47 15.38
N ILE A 99 1.97 0.98 15.87
CA ILE A 99 3.28 0.71 15.30
C ILE A 99 3.76 -0.61 15.90
N ILE A 100 4.01 -1.60 15.05
CA ILE A 100 4.40 -2.94 15.51
C ILE A 100 5.90 -3.13 15.59
N ALA A 101 6.68 -2.28 14.93
CA ALA A 101 8.14 -2.32 14.97
C ALA A 101 8.72 -0.97 14.56
N GLY A 102 9.90 -0.66 15.06
CA GLY A 102 10.65 0.54 14.72
C GLY A 102 10.40 1.71 15.69
N PRO A 103 11.03 2.86 15.45
CA PRO A 103 11.85 3.14 14.26
C PRO A 103 13.14 2.30 14.21
N ALA A 104 13.45 1.79 13.05
CA ALA A 104 14.60 0.94 12.81
C ALA A 104 15.44 1.51 11.68
N ARG A 105 16.77 1.43 11.81
CA ARG A 105 17.68 1.85 10.74
C ARG A 105 17.46 0.99 9.52
N ARG A 106 17.32 1.64 8.37
CA ARG A 106 17.12 0.98 7.07
C ARG A 106 17.85 1.78 6.00
N ARG A 107 17.88 1.21 4.80
CA ARG A 107 18.45 1.86 3.63
C ARG A 107 17.38 1.91 2.54
N THR A 108 17.24 3.07 1.91
CA THR A 108 16.30 3.26 0.81
C THR A 108 16.74 2.47 -0.42
N ALA A 109 15.83 2.27 -1.37
CA ALA A 109 16.13 1.55 -2.60
C ALA A 109 17.27 2.22 -3.40
N ASP A 110 17.39 3.54 -3.30
CA ASP A 110 18.46 4.30 -3.94
C ASP A 110 19.71 4.44 -3.03
N GLY A 111 19.77 3.67 -1.95
CA GLY A 111 20.99 3.52 -1.14
C GLY A 111 21.18 4.55 -0.05
N LYS A 112 20.20 5.39 0.25
CA LYS A 112 20.31 6.41 1.30
C LYS A 112 20.00 5.81 2.67
N PRO A 113 20.74 6.21 3.73
CA PRO A 113 20.39 5.81 5.07
C PRO A 113 19.06 6.44 5.49
N GLY A 114 18.30 5.72 6.31
CA GLY A 114 17.02 6.19 6.80
C GLY A 114 16.50 5.36 7.95
N LYS A 115 15.25 5.59 8.30
CA LYS A 115 14.56 4.86 9.36
C LYS A 115 13.16 4.46 8.89
N SER A 116 12.69 3.33 9.39
CA SER A 116 11.36 2.81 9.07
C SER A 116 10.56 2.50 10.30
N VAL A 117 9.25 2.65 10.17
CA VAL A 117 8.25 2.12 11.11
C VAL A 117 7.32 1.19 10.38
N TYR A 118 6.82 0.18 11.08
CA TYR A 118 6.00 -0.89 10.53
C TYR A 118 4.64 -0.93 11.19
N PHE A 119 3.62 -1.23 10.41
CA PHE A 119 2.24 -1.33 10.88
C PHE A 119 1.45 -2.25 9.94
N ARG A 120 0.18 -2.45 10.24
CA ARG A 120 -0.70 -3.31 9.44
C ARG A 120 -1.86 -2.51 8.86
N ASP A 121 -2.30 -2.86 7.67
CA ASP A 121 -3.58 -2.39 7.17
C ASP A 121 -4.73 -3.23 7.73
N ILE A 122 -5.96 -2.97 7.27
CA ILE A 122 -7.15 -3.65 7.82
C ILE A 122 -7.22 -5.15 7.49
N ASP A 123 -6.45 -5.62 6.52
CA ASP A 123 -6.36 -7.03 6.13
C ASP A 123 -5.05 -7.68 6.60
N ASP A 124 -4.32 -7.01 7.48
CA ASP A 124 -3.03 -7.46 8.03
C ASP A 124 -1.89 -7.51 7.01
N ASN A 125 -2.00 -6.83 5.88
CA ASN A 125 -0.82 -6.61 5.05
C ASN A 125 0.22 -5.85 5.86
N LEU A 126 1.49 -6.24 5.73
CA LEU A 126 2.57 -5.52 6.39
C LEU A 126 2.91 -4.27 5.62
N LEU A 127 2.87 -3.14 6.30
CA LEU A 127 3.20 -1.85 5.70
C LEU A 127 4.37 -1.23 6.43
N GLU A 128 5.18 -0.51 5.67
CA GLU A 128 6.37 0.17 6.17
C GLU A 128 6.37 1.60 5.64
N LEU A 129 6.69 2.57 6.51
CA LEU A 129 6.99 3.93 6.09
C LEU A 129 8.49 4.16 6.27
N MET A 130 9.17 4.47 5.18
CA MET A 130 10.60 4.67 5.10
C MET A 130 10.92 6.14 4.88
N ALA A 131 11.57 6.76 5.84
CA ALA A 131 12.04 8.14 5.75
C ALA A 131 13.56 8.15 5.59
N ALA A 132 14.08 8.81 4.54
CA ALA A 132 15.51 9.07 4.42
C ALA A 132 15.94 10.08 5.48
N ASP A 133 17.18 9.99 5.93
CA ASP A 133 17.76 10.95 6.88
C ASP A 133 17.84 12.35 6.28
#